data_8f1598b53e28559886e9cfe643ca3050
#
_entry.id   8f1598b53e28559886e9cfe643ca3050
#
_cell.length_a   1.000
_cell.length_b   1.000
_cell.length_c   1.000
_cell.angle_alpha   90.00
_cell.angle_beta   90.00
_cell.angle_gamma   90.00
#
_symmetry.space_group_name_H-M   'P 1'
#
loop_
_entity.id
_entity.type
_entity.pdbx_description
1 polymer ?
#
loop_
_entity_poly.entity_id
_entity_poly.type
_entity_poly.pdbx_seq_one_letter_code
_entity_poly.pdbx_strand_id
1 'polypeptide(L)'
;MEHENYDLIKALQTLTPGADWVIRGDQIYSNLEWLDTEQEKPTEEEVVQKQAELKYQYEIKVYQRQRAREYPSYADQFDQIYHEGVDAWKATVQAVKDKYSKQTMDADELQTRQDKAIFDLQTERYLKATERLSQYVLLEGREEVRENVVVETKEVVNEETGEIETVNVTEEVITQTAIEPLEEFVEVTTTDPETMESTTESIRNPLVVKDEEERAAAQAVVDATPQEVIDAINS
;
A
#
# COMPACT_ATOMS: atom_id res chain seq x y z
N MET A 1 -12.19 12.97 5.69
CA MET A 1 -11.69 14.35 5.91
C MET A 1 -10.47 14.47 6.84
N GLU A 2 -10.10 13.46 7.62
CA GLU A 2 -8.87 13.53 8.46
C GLU A 2 -7.59 13.19 7.69
N HIS A 3 -7.67 12.40 6.63
CA HIS A 3 -6.51 11.96 5.83
C HIS A 3 -5.93 13.06 4.93
N GLU A 4 -6.70 14.08 4.56
CA GLU A 4 -6.27 15.19 3.68
C GLU A 4 -5.08 16.02 4.23
N ASN A 5 -4.72 15.85 5.51
CA ASN A 5 -3.61 16.59 6.12
C ASN A 5 -2.24 15.91 5.98
N TYR A 6 -2.21 14.64 5.58
CA TYR A 6 -0.98 13.84 5.46
C TYR A 6 -1.03 12.80 4.34
N ASP A 7 -1.88 13.02 3.32
CA ASP A 7 -1.97 12.21 2.12
C ASP A 7 -0.79 12.43 1.15
N LEU A 8 -0.78 11.68 0.05
CA LEU A 8 0.21 11.82 -1.02
C LEU A 8 0.27 13.25 -1.58
N ILE A 9 -0.89 13.85 -1.82
CA ILE A 9 -1.00 15.20 -2.39
C ILE A 9 -0.34 16.22 -1.45
N LYS A 10 -0.65 16.14 -0.16
CA LYS A 10 -0.08 17.05 0.84
C LYS A 10 1.42 16.86 1.02
N ALA A 11 1.90 15.62 0.96
CA ALA A 11 3.34 15.33 0.99
C ALA A 11 4.07 15.96 -0.21
N LEU A 12 3.56 15.75 -1.44
CA LEU A 12 4.12 16.35 -2.66
C LEU A 12 4.12 17.86 -2.61
N GLN A 13 3.00 18.51 -2.25
CA GLN A 13 2.91 19.97 -2.12
C GLN A 13 3.90 20.53 -1.08
N THR A 14 4.30 19.73 -0.11
CA THR A 14 5.23 20.14 0.95
C THR A 14 6.69 19.91 0.54
N LEU A 15 6.98 18.81 -0.17
CA LEU A 15 8.32 18.48 -0.66
C LEU A 15 8.72 19.37 -1.83
N THR A 16 7.79 19.58 -2.78
CA THR A 16 8.04 20.27 -4.05
C THR A 16 6.98 21.36 -4.27
N PRO A 17 7.05 22.48 -3.52
CA PRO A 17 6.07 23.54 -3.65
C PRO A 17 6.08 24.14 -5.06
N GLY A 18 4.91 24.18 -5.69
CA GLY A 18 4.73 24.78 -7.01
C GLY A 18 5.12 23.87 -8.19
N ALA A 19 5.57 22.65 -7.95
CA ALA A 19 5.87 21.71 -9.02
C ALA A 19 4.61 21.25 -9.77
N ASP A 20 4.76 20.97 -11.06
CA ASP A 20 3.70 20.48 -11.93
C ASP A 20 3.67 18.94 -11.95
N TRP A 21 2.57 18.36 -11.56
CA TRP A 21 2.33 16.91 -11.55
C TRP A 21 0.85 16.55 -11.63
N VAL A 22 0.54 15.33 -12.01
CA VAL A 22 -0.82 14.78 -12.12
C VAL A 22 -0.86 13.38 -11.50
N ILE A 23 -1.93 13.06 -10.79
CA ILE A 23 -2.25 11.69 -10.35
C ILE A 23 -3.46 11.20 -11.14
N ARG A 24 -3.31 10.07 -11.83
CA ARG A 24 -4.40 9.49 -12.63
C ARG A 24 -4.99 8.27 -11.93
N GLY A 25 -6.19 8.42 -11.39
CA GLY A 25 -6.89 7.40 -10.63
C GLY A 25 -6.67 7.50 -9.12
N ASP A 26 -6.35 6.39 -8.47
CA ASP A 26 -6.12 6.34 -7.03
C ASP A 26 -4.89 7.14 -6.61
N GLN A 27 -4.95 7.73 -5.42
CA GLN A 27 -3.87 8.55 -4.86
C GLN A 27 -2.72 7.69 -4.33
N ILE A 28 -2.07 6.96 -5.23
CA ILE A 28 -0.88 6.15 -4.97
C ILE A 28 0.30 6.64 -5.80
N TYR A 29 1.51 6.44 -5.31
CA TYR A 29 2.73 6.96 -5.93
C TYR A 29 2.96 6.44 -7.36
N SER A 30 2.57 5.19 -7.65
CA SER A 30 2.68 4.60 -9.00
C SER A 30 1.83 5.31 -10.06
N ASN A 31 0.77 6.03 -9.65
CA ASN A 31 -0.12 6.80 -10.53
C ASN A 31 0.34 8.26 -10.70
N LEU A 32 1.49 8.63 -10.10
CA LEU A 32 2.05 9.97 -10.17
C LEU A 32 2.81 10.16 -11.49
N GLU A 33 2.28 11.02 -12.33
CA GLU A 33 2.93 11.53 -13.54
C GLU A 33 3.58 12.87 -13.21
N TRP A 34 4.91 12.94 -13.33
CA TRP A 34 5.70 14.12 -13.06
C TRP A 34 5.85 14.94 -14.34
N LEU A 35 5.41 16.18 -14.33
CA LEU A 35 5.41 17.08 -15.49
C LEU A 35 6.42 18.22 -15.34
N ASP A 36 6.87 18.48 -14.11
CA ASP A 36 7.81 19.56 -13.83
C ASP A 36 9.19 19.27 -14.45
N THR A 37 9.78 20.30 -15.06
CA THR A 37 11.09 20.20 -15.72
C THR A 37 12.21 20.89 -14.93
N GLU A 38 11.87 21.64 -13.88
CA GLU A 38 12.81 22.40 -13.06
C GLU A 38 13.10 21.71 -11.72
N GLN A 39 12.10 21.02 -11.19
CA GLN A 39 12.22 20.29 -9.93
C GLN A 39 12.28 18.77 -10.18
N GLU A 40 13.12 18.07 -9.42
CA GLU A 40 13.21 16.62 -9.48
C GLU A 40 11.99 15.99 -8.83
N LYS A 41 11.53 14.87 -9.42
CA LYS A 41 10.46 14.05 -8.82
C LYS A 41 10.96 13.45 -7.51
N PRO A 42 10.29 13.70 -6.37
CA PRO A 42 10.66 13.07 -5.11
C PRO A 42 10.48 11.56 -5.19
N THR A 43 11.36 10.82 -4.55
CA THR A 43 11.27 9.36 -4.46
C THR A 43 10.05 8.93 -3.62
N GLU A 44 9.62 7.71 -3.79
CA GLU A 44 8.51 7.19 -2.99
C GLU A 44 8.88 7.12 -1.49
N GLU A 45 10.15 6.84 -1.18
CA GLU A 45 10.70 6.86 0.17
C GLU A 45 10.59 8.25 0.82
N GLU A 46 10.99 9.30 0.10
CA GLU A 46 10.86 10.69 0.57
C GLU A 46 9.40 11.06 0.82
N VAL A 47 8.51 10.59 -0.04
CA VAL A 47 7.07 10.84 0.11
C VAL A 47 6.51 10.17 1.35
N VAL A 48 6.78 8.87 1.58
CA VAL A 48 6.25 8.17 2.76
C VAL A 48 6.85 8.69 4.06
N GLN A 49 8.12 9.09 4.06
CA GLN A 49 8.74 9.78 5.20
C GLN A 49 8.06 11.12 5.49
N LYS A 50 7.74 11.89 4.45
CA LYS A 50 7.02 13.17 4.61
C LYS A 50 5.59 12.94 5.08
N GLN A 51 4.91 11.92 4.60
CA GLN A 51 3.58 11.54 5.10
C GLN A 51 3.62 11.18 6.59
N ALA A 52 4.63 10.42 7.04
CA ALA A 52 4.83 10.08 8.44
C ALA A 52 5.07 11.33 9.30
N GLU A 53 5.89 12.26 8.83
CA GLU A 53 6.13 13.56 9.48
C GLU A 53 4.84 14.38 9.60
N LEU A 54 4.10 14.55 8.50
CA LEU A 54 2.86 15.32 8.48
C LEU A 54 1.80 14.70 9.40
N LYS A 55 1.70 13.37 9.43
CA LYS A 55 0.82 12.63 10.32
C LYS A 55 1.18 12.91 11.79
N TYR A 56 2.48 12.82 12.12
CA TYR A 56 2.94 13.12 13.47
C TYR A 56 2.67 14.59 13.85
N GLN A 57 2.93 15.53 12.94
CA GLN A 57 2.57 16.95 13.16
C GLN A 57 1.07 17.14 13.41
N TYR A 58 0.22 16.41 12.70
CA TYR A 58 -1.22 16.46 12.90
C TYR A 58 -1.62 15.89 14.27
N GLU A 59 -1.01 14.78 14.67
CA GLU A 59 -1.27 14.12 15.96
C GLU A 59 -0.87 14.99 17.15
N ILE A 60 0.35 15.54 17.16
CA ILE A 60 0.81 16.39 18.27
C ILE A 60 0.01 17.69 18.41
N LYS A 61 -0.68 18.14 17.36
CA LYS A 61 -1.57 19.30 17.38
C LYS A 61 -2.99 18.99 17.88
N VAL A 62 -3.25 17.75 18.33
CA VAL A 62 -4.57 17.36 18.89
C VAL A 62 -5.02 18.29 20.02
N TYR A 63 -4.08 18.76 20.88
CA TYR A 63 -4.38 19.70 21.95
C TYR A 63 -5.03 20.99 21.46
N GLN A 64 -4.68 21.50 20.28
CA GLN A 64 -5.28 22.72 19.71
C GLN A 64 -6.76 22.49 19.39
N ARG A 65 -7.09 21.34 18.78
CA ARG A 65 -8.47 20.96 18.45
C ARG A 65 -9.30 20.73 19.69
N GLN A 66 -8.71 20.10 20.73
CA GLN A 66 -9.36 19.88 22.01
C GLN A 66 -9.61 21.21 22.74
N ARG A 67 -8.61 22.09 22.83
CA ARG A 67 -8.77 23.43 23.41
C ARG A 67 -9.82 24.25 22.69
N ALA A 68 -9.83 24.24 21.35
CA ALA A 68 -10.79 25.00 20.55
C ALA A 68 -12.25 24.57 20.82
N ARG A 69 -12.49 23.30 21.18
CA ARG A 69 -13.81 22.80 21.55
C ARG A 69 -14.22 23.15 22.98
N GLU A 70 -13.26 23.38 23.88
CA GLU A 70 -13.48 23.56 25.31
C GLU A 70 -13.36 25.01 25.75
N TYR A 71 -12.76 25.88 24.94
CA TYR A 71 -12.79 27.30 25.24
C TYR A 71 -14.23 27.83 25.23
N PRO A 72 -14.63 28.67 26.22
CA PRO A 72 -15.90 29.39 26.15
C PRO A 72 -16.02 30.17 24.83
N SER A 73 -17.26 30.44 24.41
CA SER A 73 -17.50 31.30 23.27
C SER A 73 -16.91 32.69 23.50
N TYR A 74 -16.62 33.42 22.44
CA TYR A 74 -16.14 34.82 22.59
C TYR A 74 -17.10 35.68 23.36
N ALA A 75 -18.43 35.49 23.23
CA ALA A 75 -19.43 36.22 23.98
C ALA A 75 -19.29 35.93 25.46
N ASP A 76 -19.21 34.65 25.88
CA ASP A 76 -19.04 34.25 27.26
C ASP A 76 -17.72 34.75 27.86
N GLN A 77 -16.63 34.75 27.04
CA GLN A 77 -15.33 35.26 27.48
C GLN A 77 -15.39 36.79 27.75
N PHE A 78 -16.06 37.56 26.89
CA PHE A 78 -16.22 38.99 27.11
C PHE A 78 -17.16 39.29 28.31
N ASP A 79 -18.20 38.52 28.46
CA ASP A 79 -19.10 38.66 29.60
C ASP A 79 -18.38 38.35 30.93
N GLN A 80 -17.56 37.29 30.95
CA GLN A 80 -16.71 36.97 32.09
C GLN A 80 -15.72 38.09 32.43
N ILE A 81 -15.07 38.68 31.42
CA ILE A 81 -14.14 39.79 31.63
C ILE A 81 -14.88 40.99 32.24
N TYR A 82 -16.11 41.26 31.79
CA TYR A 82 -16.90 42.38 32.25
C TYR A 82 -17.38 42.21 33.68
N HIS A 83 -17.87 41.02 34.00
CA HIS A 83 -18.47 40.77 35.34
C HIS A 83 -17.45 40.30 36.37
N GLU A 84 -16.45 39.52 36.02
CA GLU A 84 -15.52 38.86 36.93
C GLU A 84 -14.07 39.40 36.84
N GLY A 85 -13.78 40.14 35.77
CA GLY A 85 -12.46 40.71 35.52
C GLY A 85 -11.52 39.80 34.75
N VAL A 86 -10.39 40.41 34.29
CA VAL A 86 -9.41 39.74 33.44
C VAL A 86 -8.71 38.55 34.10
N ASP A 87 -8.55 38.58 35.42
CA ASP A 87 -7.84 37.51 36.12
C ASP A 87 -8.70 36.24 36.22
N ALA A 88 -10.01 36.35 36.37
CA ALA A 88 -10.93 35.22 36.30
C ALA A 88 -10.95 34.61 34.90
N TRP A 89 -11.02 35.43 33.84
CA TRP A 89 -10.90 34.96 32.47
C TRP A 89 -9.57 34.24 32.20
N LYS A 90 -8.43 34.80 32.67
CA LYS A 90 -7.13 34.10 32.53
C LYS A 90 -7.13 32.75 33.21
N ALA A 91 -7.72 32.64 34.40
CA ALA A 91 -7.82 31.36 35.11
C ALA A 91 -8.63 30.34 34.31
N THR A 92 -9.78 30.73 33.75
CA THR A 92 -10.59 29.87 32.87
C THR A 92 -9.81 29.38 31.65
N VAL A 93 -9.15 30.28 30.96
CA VAL A 93 -8.32 29.95 29.76
C VAL A 93 -7.14 29.06 30.17
N GLN A 94 -6.50 29.34 31.32
CA GLN A 94 -5.37 28.54 31.79
C GLN A 94 -5.80 27.13 32.18
N ALA A 95 -6.95 26.94 32.81
CA ALA A 95 -7.49 25.62 33.14
C ALA A 95 -7.65 24.74 31.88
N VAL A 96 -8.16 25.29 30.77
CA VAL A 96 -8.24 24.57 29.50
C VAL A 96 -6.85 24.22 28.94
N LYS A 97 -5.88 25.16 29.06
CA LYS A 97 -4.48 24.91 28.61
C LYS A 97 -3.79 23.83 29.44
N ASP A 98 -4.05 23.79 30.74
CA ASP A 98 -3.46 22.80 31.65
C ASP A 98 -4.04 21.42 31.42
N LYS A 99 -5.36 21.35 31.14
CA LYS A 99 -6.02 20.09 30.76
C LYS A 99 -5.48 19.49 29.47
N TYR A 100 -5.14 20.31 28.48
CA TYR A 100 -4.60 19.91 27.19
C TYR A 100 -3.23 20.52 26.98
N SER A 101 -2.21 19.88 27.52
CA SER A 101 -0.83 20.35 27.43
C SER A 101 -0.34 20.41 25.98
N LYS A 102 0.43 21.45 25.64
CA LYS A 102 1.08 21.58 24.34
C LYS A 102 2.12 20.45 24.21
N GLN A 103 2.01 19.67 23.15
CA GLN A 103 3.01 18.69 22.78
C GLN A 103 4.00 19.33 21.80
N THR A 104 5.25 18.91 21.86
CA THR A 104 6.32 19.28 20.93
C THR A 104 6.74 18.05 20.16
N MET A 105 7.23 18.26 18.94
CA MET A 105 7.78 17.17 18.13
C MET A 105 9.06 16.67 18.81
N ASP A 106 9.13 15.37 18.99
CA ASP A 106 10.31 14.63 19.43
C ASP A 106 11.04 14.11 18.20
N ALA A 107 12.36 14.32 18.12
CA ALA A 107 13.15 13.96 16.95
C ALA A 107 13.34 12.45 16.82
N ASP A 108 13.51 11.75 17.95
CA ASP A 108 13.72 10.30 17.95
C ASP A 108 12.43 9.57 17.59
N GLU A 109 11.29 10.05 18.11
CA GLU A 109 9.97 9.54 17.74
C GLU A 109 9.67 9.80 16.25
N LEU A 110 10.02 10.98 15.71
CA LEU A 110 9.85 11.27 14.29
C LEU A 110 10.68 10.30 13.44
N GLN A 111 11.95 10.09 13.79
CA GLN A 111 12.82 9.17 13.06
C GLN A 111 12.25 7.74 13.10
N THR A 112 11.82 7.28 14.27
CA THR A 112 11.19 5.95 14.42
C THR A 112 9.97 5.78 13.50
N ARG A 113 9.14 6.81 13.37
CA ARG A 113 7.96 6.79 12.49
C ARG A 113 8.33 6.80 11.02
N GLN A 114 9.38 7.53 10.63
CA GLN A 114 9.90 7.57 9.27
C GLN A 114 10.53 6.22 8.89
N ASP A 115 11.34 5.64 9.77
CA ASP A 115 11.95 4.31 9.56
C ASP A 115 10.88 3.24 9.42
N LYS A 116 9.83 3.30 10.27
CA LYS A 116 8.68 2.41 10.14
C LYS A 116 7.96 2.58 8.79
N ALA A 117 7.77 3.79 8.31
CA ALA A 117 7.11 4.04 7.03
C ALA A 117 7.91 3.45 5.86
N ILE A 118 9.25 3.55 5.90
CA ILE A 118 10.14 2.90 4.91
C ILE A 118 10.05 1.37 5.02
N PHE A 119 10.08 0.84 6.23
CA PHE A 119 9.95 -0.60 6.45
C PHE A 119 8.63 -1.15 5.91
N ASP A 120 7.51 -0.47 6.18
CA ASP A 120 6.19 -0.84 5.68
C ASP A 120 6.14 -0.80 4.13
N LEU A 121 6.76 0.21 3.50
CA LEU A 121 6.87 0.32 2.04
C LEU A 121 7.71 -0.83 1.44
N GLN A 122 8.86 -1.14 2.02
CA GLN A 122 9.72 -2.24 1.58
C GLN A 122 9.01 -3.59 1.71
N THR A 123 8.27 -3.78 2.81
CA THR A 123 7.46 -4.98 3.04
C THR A 123 6.38 -5.14 1.96
N GLU A 124 5.66 -4.08 1.65
CA GLU A 124 4.62 -4.10 0.60
C GLU A 124 5.23 -4.42 -0.78
N ARG A 125 6.34 -3.79 -1.12
CA ARG A 125 7.06 -4.05 -2.39
C ARG A 125 7.53 -5.49 -2.49
N TYR A 126 8.12 -6.03 -1.42
CA TYR A 126 8.58 -7.41 -1.37
C TYR A 126 7.43 -8.41 -1.55
N LEU A 127 6.32 -8.22 -0.84
CA LEU A 127 5.15 -9.10 -0.95
C LEU A 127 4.55 -9.08 -2.36
N LYS A 128 4.42 -7.91 -2.98
CA LYS A 128 3.97 -7.79 -4.38
C LYS A 128 4.92 -8.47 -5.36
N ALA A 129 6.23 -8.32 -5.14
CA ALA A 129 7.25 -8.94 -5.99
C ALA A 129 7.24 -10.47 -5.86
N THR A 130 7.16 -11.00 -4.64
CA THR A 130 7.07 -12.45 -4.40
C THR A 130 5.78 -13.04 -4.95
N GLU A 131 4.66 -12.34 -4.81
CA GLU A 131 3.39 -12.73 -5.43
C GLU A 131 3.53 -12.81 -6.96
N ARG A 132 4.13 -11.80 -7.60
CA ARG A 132 4.39 -11.80 -9.05
C ARG A 132 5.27 -12.97 -9.47
N LEU A 133 6.31 -13.28 -8.72
CA LEU A 133 7.22 -14.39 -9.00
C LEU A 133 6.57 -15.76 -8.79
N SER A 134 5.58 -15.88 -7.91
CA SER A 134 4.83 -17.11 -7.67
C SER A 134 3.85 -17.48 -8.79
N GLN A 135 3.49 -16.52 -9.65
CA GLN A 135 2.66 -16.79 -10.81
C GLN A 135 3.40 -17.69 -11.81
N TYR A 136 2.67 -18.44 -12.63
CA TYR A 136 3.27 -19.28 -13.68
C TYR A 136 3.97 -18.44 -14.75
N VAL A 137 5.01 -19.02 -15.35
CA VAL A 137 5.75 -18.41 -16.47
C VAL A 137 4.95 -18.64 -17.75
N LEU A 138 4.72 -17.59 -18.54
CA LEU A 138 3.89 -17.70 -19.74
C LEU A 138 4.45 -18.69 -20.78
N LEU A 139 5.78 -18.80 -20.89
CA LEU A 139 6.42 -19.78 -21.78
C LEU A 139 6.30 -21.23 -21.29
N GLU A 140 6.14 -21.45 -19.98
CA GLU A 140 6.07 -22.79 -19.38
C GLU A 140 4.63 -23.26 -19.24
N GLY A 141 3.68 -22.31 -19.16
CA GLY A 141 2.29 -22.62 -18.83
C GLY A 141 2.13 -23.11 -17.39
N ARG A 142 1.10 -23.90 -17.17
CA ARG A 142 0.79 -24.45 -15.84
C ARG A 142 0.03 -25.75 -15.97
N GLU A 143 0.48 -26.78 -15.27
CA GLU A 143 -0.23 -28.07 -15.20
C GLU A 143 -1.49 -27.99 -14.32
N GLU A 144 -2.44 -28.90 -14.60
CA GLU A 144 -3.60 -29.08 -13.75
C GLU A 144 -3.18 -29.75 -12.43
N VAL A 145 -3.64 -29.18 -11.31
CA VAL A 145 -3.44 -29.76 -9.99
C VAL A 145 -4.78 -30.21 -9.45
N ARG A 146 -4.84 -31.46 -9.01
CA ARG A 146 -5.99 -32.05 -8.34
C ARG A 146 -5.62 -32.44 -6.93
N GLU A 147 -6.48 -32.16 -5.99
CA GLU A 147 -6.28 -32.49 -4.58
C GLU A 147 -7.49 -33.24 -4.04
N ASN A 148 -7.22 -34.19 -3.15
CA ASN A 148 -8.28 -34.88 -2.41
C ASN A 148 -8.72 -33.99 -1.23
N VAL A 149 -9.92 -33.43 -1.35
CA VAL A 149 -10.51 -32.60 -0.30
C VAL A 149 -11.53 -33.42 0.48
N VAL A 150 -11.48 -33.35 1.80
CA VAL A 150 -12.48 -33.97 2.66
C VAL A 150 -13.80 -33.21 2.51
N VAL A 151 -14.77 -33.84 1.87
CA VAL A 151 -16.10 -33.24 1.63
C VAL A 151 -17.12 -33.63 2.68
N GLU A 152 -16.91 -34.75 3.33
CA GLU A 152 -17.79 -35.28 4.38
C GLU A 152 -17.01 -36.11 5.38
N THR A 153 -17.40 -36.04 6.65
CA THR A 153 -16.89 -36.93 7.70
C THR A 153 -18.06 -37.78 8.20
N LYS A 154 -17.92 -39.09 8.11
CA LYS A 154 -18.94 -40.05 8.54
C LYS A 154 -18.48 -40.88 9.73
N GLU A 155 -19.39 -41.12 10.66
CA GLU A 155 -19.18 -42.10 11.70
C GLU A 155 -19.63 -43.49 11.18
N VAL A 156 -18.73 -44.45 11.19
CA VAL A 156 -18.99 -45.81 10.75
C VAL A 156 -18.72 -46.76 11.93
N VAL A 157 -19.64 -47.66 12.18
CA VAL A 157 -19.42 -48.71 13.20
C VAL A 157 -18.54 -49.82 12.60
N ASN A 158 -17.39 -50.05 13.21
CA ASN A 158 -16.53 -51.15 12.82
C ASN A 158 -17.26 -52.48 13.15
N GLU A 159 -17.55 -53.26 12.13
CA GLU A 159 -18.35 -54.51 12.27
C GLU A 159 -17.65 -55.60 13.10
N GLU A 160 -16.32 -55.55 13.23
CA GLU A 160 -15.55 -56.55 14.00
C GLU A 160 -15.39 -56.12 15.47
N THR A 161 -15.22 -54.83 15.77
CA THR A 161 -14.96 -54.35 17.12
C THR A 161 -16.18 -53.71 17.79
N GLY A 162 -17.19 -53.31 17.01
CA GLY A 162 -18.36 -52.54 17.48
C GLY A 162 -18.06 -51.11 17.87
N GLU A 163 -16.86 -50.62 17.62
CA GLU A 163 -16.46 -49.25 17.92
C GLU A 163 -16.86 -48.27 16.78
N ILE A 164 -17.16 -47.05 17.15
CA ILE A 164 -17.47 -46.00 16.18
C ILE A 164 -16.14 -45.35 15.71
N GLU A 165 -15.88 -45.48 14.43
CA GLU A 165 -14.72 -44.88 13.76
C GLU A 165 -15.17 -43.72 12.89
N THR A 166 -14.37 -42.65 12.87
CA THR A 166 -14.60 -41.48 12.01
C THR A 166 -13.89 -41.70 10.69
N VAL A 167 -14.63 -41.76 9.59
CA VAL A 167 -14.09 -41.95 8.23
C VAL A 167 -14.31 -40.64 7.43
N ASN A 168 -13.22 -40.12 6.89
CA ASN A 168 -13.27 -38.98 5.97
C ASN A 168 -13.59 -39.47 4.55
N VAL A 169 -14.63 -38.92 3.96
CA VAL A 169 -14.94 -39.10 2.53
C VAL A 169 -14.22 -37.97 1.78
N THR A 170 -13.32 -38.34 0.87
CA THR A 170 -12.57 -37.37 0.07
C THR A 170 -13.05 -37.42 -1.38
N GLU A 171 -13.12 -36.25 -2.00
CA GLU A 171 -13.33 -36.10 -3.44
C GLU A 171 -12.11 -35.41 -4.07
N GLU A 172 -11.77 -35.84 -5.30
CA GLU A 172 -10.73 -35.19 -6.09
C GLU A 172 -11.29 -33.92 -6.69
N VAL A 173 -10.73 -32.77 -6.31
CA VAL A 173 -11.13 -31.44 -6.77
C VAL A 173 -9.99 -30.81 -7.54
N ILE A 174 -10.28 -30.19 -8.68
CA ILE A 174 -9.31 -29.39 -9.42
C ILE A 174 -9.10 -28.09 -8.64
N THR A 175 -7.96 -27.95 -7.99
CA THR A 175 -7.56 -26.75 -7.25
C THR A 175 -6.85 -25.74 -8.15
N GLN A 176 -6.32 -26.20 -9.28
CA GLN A 176 -5.64 -25.38 -10.27
C GLN A 176 -5.88 -25.93 -11.68
N THR A 177 -6.43 -25.11 -12.57
CA THR A 177 -6.65 -25.49 -13.97
C THR A 177 -5.36 -25.40 -14.79
N ALA A 178 -5.20 -26.29 -15.77
CA ALA A 178 -4.10 -26.22 -16.74
C ALA A 178 -4.16 -24.93 -17.56
N ILE A 179 -3.00 -24.39 -17.90
CA ILE A 179 -2.83 -23.27 -18.82
C ILE A 179 -1.73 -23.64 -19.83
N GLU A 180 -2.08 -23.65 -21.10
CA GLU A 180 -1.11 -23.94 -22.16
C GLU A 180 -0.02 -22.84 -22.22
N PRO A 181 1.24 -23.25 -22.47
CA PRO A 181 2.33 -22.31 -22.67
C PRO A 181 2.08 -21.44 -23.90
N LEU A 182 2.49 -20.17 -23.81
CA LEU A 182 2.46 -19.28 -24.97
C LEU A 182 3.63 -19.58 -25.91
N GLU A 183 3.40 -19.37 -27.21
CA GLU A 183 4.49 -19.44 -28.20
C GLU A 183 5.45 -18.24 -27.99
N GLU A 184 6.75 -18.51 -28.04
CA GLU A 184 7.80 -17.50 -27.89
C GLU A 184 7.79 -16.47 -29.02
N PHE A 185 7.45 -16.92 -30.24
CA PHE A 185 7.36 -16.08 -31.42
C PHE A 185 5.96 -16.11 -32.02
N VAL A 186 5.53 -14.99 -32.55
CA VAL A 186 4.25 -14.84 -33.24
C VAL A 186 4.45 -14.23 -34.63
N GLU A 187 3.65 -14.66 -35.57
CA GLU A 187 3.66 -14.08 -36.93
C GLU A 187 2.77 -12.84 -36.97
N VAL A 188 3.33 -11.71 -37.34
CA VAL A 188 2.61 -10.45 -37.54
C VAL A 188 2.63 -10.08 -39.01
N THR A 189 1.46 -9.97 -39.62
CA THR A 189 1.28 -9.53 -40.98
C THR A 189 0.90 -8.06 -41.01
N THR A 190 1.77 -7.26 -41.63
CA THR A 190 1.53 -5.83 -41.90
C THR A 190 1.20 -5.63 -43.38
N THR A 191 0.12 -4.90 -43.63
CA THR A 191 -0.26 -4.53 -45.00
C THR A 191 0.02 -3.05 -45.23
N ASP A 192 0.83 -2.75 -46.24
CA ASP A 192 1.06 -1.37 -46.65
C ASP A 192 -0.22 -0.79 -47.24
N PRO A 193 -0.75 0.31 -46.68
CA PRO A 193 -2.02 0.88 -47.12
C PRO A 193 -1.96 1.54 -48.51
N GLU A 194 -0.77 1.87 -49.01
CA GLU A 194 -0.59 2.49 -50.34
C GLU A 194 -0.38 1.45 -51.46
N THR A 195 0.40 0.40 -51.16
CA THR A 195 0.73 -0.63 -52.16
C THR A 195 -0.17 -1.87 -52.04
N MET A 196 -0.89 -2.04 -50.92
CA MET A 196 -1.66 -3.25 -50.59
C MET A 196 -0.82 -4.52 -50.51
N GLU A 197 0.50 -4.38 -50.43
CA GLU A 197 1.41 -5.51 -50.22
C GLU A 197 1.45 -5.89 -48.76
N SER A 198 1.40 -7.19 -48.50
CA SER A 198 1.45 -7.74 -47.12
C SER A 198 2.79 -8.40 -46.88
N THR A 199 3.46 -8.01 -45.81
CA THR A 199 4.68 -8.64 -45.30
C THR A 199 4.37 -9.33 -43.98
N THR A 200 4.81 -10.59 -43.84
CA THR A 200 4.69 -11.35 -42.60
C THR A 200 6.06 -11.49 -41.97
N GLU A 201 6.19 -11.06 -40.72
CA GLU A 201 7.42 -11.17 -39.96
C GLU A 201 7.17 -11.98 -38.69
N SER A 202 8.11 -12.84 -38.31
CA SER A 202 8.11 -13.52 -37.03
C SER A 202 8.73 -12.61 -35.98
N ILE A 203 7.96 -12.16 -35.03
CA ILE A 203 8.43 -11.33 -33.94
C ILE A 203 8.30 -12.06 -32.60
N ARG A 204 9.14 -11.70 -31.62
CA ARG A 204 9.00 -12.23 -30.26
C ARG A 204 7.65 -11.83 -29.69
N ASN A 205 6.94 -12.78 -29.09
CA ASN A 205 5.61 -12.55 -28.54
C ASN A 205 5.63 -11.42 -27.49
N PRO A 206 4.94 -10.30 -27.71
CA PRO A 206 4.96 -9.16 -26.79
C PRO A 206 4.50 -9.49 -25.36
N LEU A 207 3.61 -10.48 -25.20
CA LEU A 207 3.14 -10.91 -23.88
C LEU A 207 4.24 -11.63 -23.11
N VAL A 208 5.05 -12.45 -23.80
CA VAL A 208 6.20 -13.15 -23.23
C VAL A 208 7.26 -12.15 -22.81
N VAL A 209 7.60 -11.19 -23.70
CA VAL A 209 8.57 -10.12 -23.38
C VAL A 209 8.13 -9.34 -22.15
N LYS A 210 6.86 -8.95 -22.09
CA LYS A 210 6.30 -8.24 -20.94
C LYS A 210 6.37 -9.06 -19.65
N ASP A 211 6.04 -10.36 -19.69
CA ASP A 211 6.12 -11.26 -18.53
C ASP A 211 7.56 -11.34 -17.99
N GLU A 212 8.54 -11.49 -18.89
CA GLU A 212 9.95 -11.55 -18.53
C GLU A 212 10.44 -10.24 -17.89
N GLU A 213 10.07 -9.10 -18.47
CA GLU A 213 10.42 -7.78 -17.93
C GLU A 213 9.81 -7.56 -16.52
N GLU A 214 8.54 -7.90 -16.33
CA GLU A 214 7.88 -7.78 -15.04
C GLU A 214 8.49 -8.72 -13.99
N ARG A 215 8.86 -9.95 -14.37
CA ARG A 215 9.55 -10.91 -13.48
C ARG A 215 10.95 -10.44 -13.13
N ALA A 216 11.70 -9.93 -14.10
CA ALA A 216 13.03 -9.38 -13.84
C ALA A 216 12.96 -8.18 -12.89
N ALA A 217 11.97 -7.30 -13.06
CA ALA A 217 11.72 -6.18 -12.15
C ALA A 217 11.34 -6.67 -10.74
N ALA A 218 10.47 -7.68 -10.63
CA ALA A 218 10.08 -8.27 -9.35
C ALA A 218 11.29 -8.94 -8.65
N GLN A 219 12.11 -9.69 -9.39
CA GLN A 219 13.33 -10.30 -8.84
C GLN A 219 14.30 -9.24 -8.31
N ALA A 220 14.48 -8.14 -9.06
CA ALA A 220 15.34 -7.04 -8.60
C ALA A 220 14.83 -6.41 -7.28
N VAL A 221 13.52 -6.32 -7.07
CA VAL A 221 12.94 -5.87 -5.79
C VAL A 221 13.26 -6.85 -4.67
N VAL A 222 13.10 -8.16 -4.90
CA VAL A 222 13.40 -9.19 -3.91
C VAL A 222 14.89 -9.15 -3.53
N ASP A 223 15.79 -9.06 -4.52
CA ASP A 223 17.24 -9.03 -4.31
C ASP A 223 17.71 -7.76 -3.58
N ALA A 224 17.00 -6.64 -3.78
CA ALA A 224 17.31 -5.36 -3.13
C ALA A 224 16.68 -5.22 -1.75
N THR A 225 15.77 -6.11 -1.34
CA THR A 225 15.06 -6.01 -0.05
C THR A 225 16.01 -6.37 1.10
N PRO A 226 16.12 -5.52 2.15
CA PRO A 226 16.95 -5.80 3.32
C PRO A 226 16.54 -7.09 4.03
N GLN A 227 17.53 -7.85 4.52
CA GLN A 227 17.29 -9.14 5.18
C GLN A 227 16.37 -9.02 6.41
N GLU A 228 16.47 -7.91 7.16
CA GLU A 228 15.60 -7.63 8.31
C GLU A 228 14.12 -7.57 7.98
N VAL A 229 13.78 -7.07 6.77
CA VAL A 229 12.39 -7.03 6.26
C VAL A 229 11.93 -8.45 5.95
N ILE A 230 12.76 -9.24 5.29
CA ILE A 230 12.46 -10.64 4.93
C ILE A 230 12.27 -11.49 6.20
N ASP A 231 13.14 -11.33 7.19
CA ASP A 231 13.06 -12.05 8.45
C ASP A 231 11.79 -11.72 9.24
N ALA A 232 11.39 -10.44 9.22
CA ALA A 232 10.17 -10.00 9.89
C ALA A 232 8.89 -10.54 9.24
N ILE A 233 8.88 -10.76 7.91
CA ILE A 233 7.74 -11.35 7.19
C ILE A 233 7.62 -12.85 7.51
N ASN A 234 8.75 -13.54 7.72
CA ASN A 234 8.81 -14.99 7.91
C ASN A 234 8.71 -15.43 9.39
N SER A 235 8.63 -14.48 10.34
CA SER A 235 8.54 -14.74 11.78
C SER A 235 7.09 -14.86 12.27
#